data_fa6032cb73a31e87f0f8f1fb45e19f40
#
_entry.id   fa6032cb73a31e87f0f8f1fb45e19f40
#
_cell.length_a   1.000
_cell.length_b   1.000
_cell.length_c   1.000
_cell.angle_alpha   90.00
_cell.angle_beta   90.00
_cell.angle_gamma   90.00
#
_symmetry.space_group_name_H-M   'P 1'
#
loop_
_entity.id
_entity.type
_entity.pdbx_description
1 polymer ?
#
loop_
_entity_poly.entity_id
_entity_poly.type
_entity_poly.pdbx_seq_one_letter_code
_entity_poly.pdbx_strand_id
1 'polypeptide(L)'
;IKSIYVEDGNNVLDVYDAMSEAIEYAREGNGPVLVEAKSYRWFGHSASDAGKYRDKAEVDAWKEKDPNVAFKKYLVENKIATESELDEMEENVKKVIADAITFAKESPLADEKDACTDNYA
;
A
#
# COMPACT_ATOMS: atom_id res chain seq x y z
N ILE A 1 -4.39 -0.13 25.19
CA ILE A 1 -3.67 -0.27 23.91
C ILE A 1 -3.04 1.08 23.60
N LYS A 2 -1.72 1.09 23.33
CA LYS A 2 -1.03 2.29 22.84
C LYS A 2 -1.55 2.63 21.45
N SER A 3 -1.73 3.93 21.15
CA SER A 3 -2.11 4.41 19.82
C SER A 3 -1.09 5.42 19.30
N ILE A 4 -0.82 5.36 18.01
CA ILE A 4 0.03 6.29 17.26
C ILE A 4 -0.79 6.82 16.10
N TYR A 5 -0.82 8.14 15.93
CA TYR A 5 -1.52 8.80 14.82
C TYR A 5 -0.51 9.40 13.86
N VAL A 6 -0.64 9.06 12.56
CA VAL A 6 0.17 9.59 11.46
C VAL A 6 -0.71 10.52 10.63
N GLU A 7 -0.48 11.83 10.72
CA GLU A 7 -1.28 12.86 10.04
C GLU A 7 -1.18 12.75 8.51
N ASP A 8 0.00 12.43 7.97
CA ASP A 8 0.20 12.18 6.55
C ASP A 8 0.58 10.72 6.30
N GLY A 9 -0.42 9.85 6.18
CA GLY A 9 -0.25 8.44 5.86
C GLY A 9 0.26 8.18 4.43
N ASN A 10 0.44 9.21 3.61
CA ASN A 10 1.10 9.13 2.31
C ASN A 10 2.61 9.42 2.42
N ASN A 11 3.08 9.98 3.52
CA ASN A 11 4.51 10.14 3.77
C ASN A 11 5.12 8.80 4.22
N VAL A 12 5.92 8.19 3.35
CA VAL A 12 6.53 6.88 3.60
C VAL A 12 7.43 6.90 4.84
N LEU A 13 8.15 8.00 5.10
CA LEU A 13 9.06 8.11 6.24
C LEU A 13 8.29 8.23 7.55
N ASP A 14 7.23 9.04 7.60
CA ASP A 14 6.41 9.19 8.80
C ASP A 14 5.73 7.86 9.18
N VAL A 15 5.26 7.12 8.18
CA VAL A 15 4.69 5.77 8.39
C VAL A 15 5.75 4.79 8.85
N TYR A 16 6.95 4.83 8.26
CA TYR A 16 8.07 3.97 8.65
C TYR A 16 8.47 4.19 10.12
N ASP A 17 8.59 5.45 10.54
CA ASP A 17 8.97 5.80 11.91
C ASP A 17 7.88 5.35 12.91
N ALA A 18 6.61 5.64 12.62
CA ALA A 18 5.48 5.21 13.43
C ALA A 18 5.38 3.68 13.57
N MET A 19 5.59 2.96 12.46
CA MET A 19 5.60 1.50 12.47
C MET A 19 6.80 0.92 13.20
N SER A 20 7.98 1.54 13.09
CA SER A 20 9.17 1.14 13.81
C SER A 20 8.96 1.26 15.33
N GLU A 21 8.41 2.37 15.80
CA GLU A 21 8.04 2.57 17.20
C GLU A 21 7.01 1.53 17.67
N ALA A 22 5.98 1.28 16.87
CA ALA A 22 4.93 0.32 17.20
C ALA A 22 5.47 -1.11 17.33
N ILE A 23 6.34 -1.51 16.39
CA ILE A 23 6.96 -2.85 16.36
C ILE A 23 7.90 -3.03 17.54
N GLU A 24 8.74 -2.04 17.84
CA GLU A 24 9.66 -2.09 18.99
C GLU A 24 8.88 -2.23 20.30
N TYR A 25 7.87 -1.39 20.52
CA TYR A 25 7.00 -1.45 21.69
C TYR A 25 6.36 -2.84 21.88
N ALA A 26 5.84 -3.42 20.79
CA ALA A 26 5.21 -4.73 20.86
C ALA A 26 6.23 -5.87 21.12
N ARG A 27 7.42 -5.78 20.51
CA ARG A 27 8.49 -6.78 20.71
C ARG A 27 9.09 -6.77 22.10
N GLU A 28 9.06 -5.64 22.77
CA GLU A 28 9.44 -5.51 24.19
C GLU A 28 8.42 -6.14 25.15
N GLY A 29 7.30 -6.68 24.64
CA GLY A 29 6.26 -7.30 25.46
C GLY A 29 5.25 -6.34 26.07
N ASN A 30 5.25 -5.06 25.64
CA ASN A 30 4.35 -4.03 26.18
C ASN A 30 2.91 -4.13 25.63
N GLY A 31 2.63 -5.10 24.75
CA GLY A 31 1.32 -5.35 24.20
C GLY A 31 1.12 -4.75 22.79
N PRO A 32 -0.10 -4.80 22.25
CA PRO A 32 -0.41 -4.34 20.91
C PRO A 32 -0.44 -2.82 20.79
N VAL A 33 -0.17 -2.32 19.58
CA VAL A 33 -0.26 -0.91 19.22
C VAL A 33 -1.26 -0.73 18.09
N LEU A 34 -2.12 0.29 18.18
CA LEU A 34 -2.98 0.73 17.10
C LEU A 34 -2.30 1.89 16.38
N VAL A 35 -2.01 1.72 15.09
CA VAL A 35 -1.49 2.81 14.24
C VAL A 35 -2.60 3.26 13.31
N GLU A 36 -2.96 4.54 13.40
CA GLU A 36 -3.90 5.21 12.50
C GLU A 36 -3.13 6.10 11.55
N ALA A 37 -3.10 5.75 10.25
CA ALA A 37 -2.46 6.54 9.21
C ALA A 37 -3.52 7.16 8.31
N LYS A 38 -3.61 8.49 8.26
CA LYS A 38 -4.56 9.24 7.45
C LYS A 38 -4.15 9.20 5.99
N SER A 39 -4.95 8.57 5.16
CA SER A 39 -4.74 8.46 3.72
C SER A 39 -6.05 8.62 2.95
N TYR A 40 -6.01 8.56 1.63
CA TYR A 40 -7.18 8.76 0.78
C TYR A 40 -7.25 7.71 -0.33
N ARG A 41 -8.41 7.10 -0.51
CA ARG A 41 -8.65 6.17 -1.61
C ARG A 41 -9.06 6.92 -2.86
N TRP A 42 -8.25 6.87 -3.91
CA TRP A 42 -8.50 7.57 -5.17
C TRP A 42 -9.68 7.04 -5.97
N PHE A 43 -9.86 5.73 -5.95
CA PHE A 43 -10.91 5.05 -6.72
C PHE A 43 -12.21 4.89 -5.91
N GLY A 44 -13.31 4.68 -6.60
CA GLY A 44 -14.59 4.34 -5.99
C GLY A 44 -14.59 3.02 -5.24
N HIS A 45 -15.71 2.67 -4.61
CA HIS A 45 -15.84 1.43 -3.84
C HIS A 45 -15.73 0.18 -4.73
N SER A 46 -16.27 0.25 -5.94
CA SER A 46 -16.25 -0.82 -6.93
C SER A 46 -15.86 -0.27 -8.31
N ALA A 47 -15.62 -1.17 -9.27
CA ALA A 47 -15.29 -0.78 -10.65
C ALA A 47 -16.40 0.06 -11.34
N SER A 48 -17.65 -0.09 -10.91
CA SER A 48 -18.80 0.68 -11.40
C SER A 48 -19.04 2.00 -10.66
N ASP A 49 -18.35 2.24 -9.54
CA ASP A 49 -18.50 3.46 -8.73
C ASP A 49 -17.68 4.60 -9.33
N ALA A 50 -18.36 5.51 -10.02
CA ALA A 50 -17.74 6.68 -10.63
C ALA A 50 -17.34 7.78 -9.61
N GLY A 51 -17.60 7.60 -8.31
CA GLY A 51 -17.21 8.52 -7.25
C GLY A 51 -17.86 9.92 -7.33
N LYS A 52 -19.03 10.06 -7.99
CA LYS A 52 -19.71 11.35 -8.23
C LYS A 52 -20.09 12.10 -6.95
N TYR A 53 -20.09 11.43 -5.81
CA TYR A 53 -20.38 12.01 -4.49
C TYR A 53 -19.16 12.68 -3.84
N ARG A 54 -17.99 12.63 -4.47
CA ARG A 54 -16.76 13.27 -3.99
C ARG A 54 -16.40 14.49 -4.82
N ASP A 55 -15.81 15.50 -4.18
CA ASP A 55 -15.25 16.63 -4.88
C ASP A 55 -14.02 16.20 -5.70
N LYS A 56 -14.05 16.51 -6.99
CA LYS A 56 -12.94 16.21 -7.89
C LYS A 56 -11.66 16.93 -7.47
N ALA A 57 -11.76 18.18 -7.00
CA ALA A 57 -10.60 18.94 -6.56
C ALA A 57 -9.91 18.29 -5.34
N GLU A 58 -10.71 17.74 -4.41
CA GLU A 58 -10.17 16.97 -3.27
C GLU A 58 -9.42 15.72 -3.74
N VAL A 59 -10.04 14.95 -4.64
CA VAL A 59 -9.40 13.73 -5.20
C VAL A 59 -8.10 14.06 -5.90
N ASP A 60 -8.09 15.11 -6.71
CA ASP A 60 -6.91 15.53 -7.47
C ASP A 60 -5.79 16.03 -6.52
N ALA A 61 -6.13 16.78 -5.47
CA ALA A 61 -5.18 17.21 -4.45
C ALA A 61 -4.53 16.03 -3.70
N TRP A 62 -5.29 14.96 -3.42
CA TRP A 62 -4.73 13.76 -2.82
C TRP A 62 -3.86 12.95 -3.79
N LYS A 63 -4.15 12.95 -5.09
CA LYS A 63 -3.29 12.32 -6.10
C LYS A 63 -1.95 13.01 -6.25
N GLU A 64 -1.88 14.33 -6.06
CA GLU A 64 -0.60 15.05 -6.03
C GLU A 64 0.32 14.62 -4.88
N LYS A 65 -0.27 14.00 -3.84
CA LYS A 65 0.45 13.40 -2.70
C LYS A 65 0.69 11.90 -2.88
N ASP A 66 0.88 11.43 -4.12
CA ASP A 66 1.22 10.04 -4.36
C ASP A 66 2.50 9.64 -3.63
N PRO A 67 2.45 8.69 -2.68
CA PRO A 67 3.62 8.27 -1.90
C PRO A 67 4.76 7.75 -2.77
N ASN A 68 4.47 7.07 -3.89
CA ASN A 68 5.51 6.54 -4.77
C ASN A 68 6.27 7.66 -5.47
N VAL A 69 5.54 8.68 -5.96
CA VAL A 69 6.15 9.84 -6.63
C VAL A 69 6.98 10.67 -5.63
N ALA A 70 6.42 10.95 -4.46
CA ALA A 70 7.09 11.73 -3.43
C ALA A 70 8.34 11.01 -2.90
N PHE A 71 8.26 9.71 -2.66
CA PHE A 71 9.37 8.92 -2.14
C PHE A 71 10.48 8.70 -3.20
N LYS A 72 10.11 8.45 -4.47
CA LYS A 72 11.06 8.39 -5.58
C LYS A 72 11.90 9.68 -5.65
N LYS A 73 11.22 10.83 -5.59
CA LYS A 73 11.89 12.13 -5.57
C LYS A 73 12.84 12.27 -4.37
N TYR A 74 12.39 11.92 -3.18
CA TYR A 74 13.20 11.95 -1.96
C TYR A 74 14.48 11.09 -2.11
N LEU A 75 14.37 9.87 -2.62
CA LEU A 75 15.51 8.96 -2.81
C LEU A 75 16.57 9.55 -3.76
N VAL A 76 16.13 10.16 -4.85
CA VAL A 76 17.04 10.78 -5.83
C VAL A 76 17.70 12.05 -5.28
N GLU A 77 16.91 12.94 -4.68
CA GLU A 77 17.43 14.21 -4.12
C GLU A 77 18.44 13.97 -2.99
N ASN A 78 18.23 12.93 -2.19
CA ASN A 78 19.15 12.55 -1.11
C ASN A 78 20.28 11.60 -1.58
N LYS A 79 20.36 11.29 -2.88
CA LYS A 79 21.40 10.43 -3.47
C LYS A 79 21.43 9.02 -2.87
N ILE A 80 20.29 8.52 -2.44
CA ILE A 80 20.12 7.17 -1.91
C ILE A 80 20.00 6.17 -3.06
N ALA A 81 19.33 6.58 -4.15
CA ALA A 81 19.20 5.82 -5.38
C ALA A 81 19.25 6.76 -6.60
N THR A 82 19.57 6.22 -7.75
CA THR A 82 19.52 6.91 -9.04
C THR A 82 18.14 6.71 -9.69
N GLU A 83 17.75 7.61 -10.59
CA GLU A 83 16.52 7.45 -11.38
C GLU A 83 16.52 6.12 -12.15
N SER A 84 17.66 5.73 -12.73
CA SER A 84 17.79 4.48 -13.50
C SER A 84 17.53 3.23 -12.64
N GLU A 85 18.02 3.19 -11.41
CA GLU A 85 17.77 2.08 -10.48
C GLU A 85 16.29 2.00 -10.10
N LEU A 86 15.65 3.14 -9.88
CA LEU A 86 14.22 3.20 -9.54
C LEU A 86 13.33 2.83 -10.73
N ASP A 87 13.70 3.22 -11.94
CA ASP A 87 13.01 2.84 -13.17
C ASP A 87 13.14 1.32 -13.42
N GLU A 88 14.31 0.74 -13.18
CA GLU A 88 14.50 -0.72 -13.27
C GLU A 88 13.65 -1.47 -12.25
N MET A 89 13.55 -0.97 -11.01
CA MET A 89 12.65 -1.54 -10.00
C MET A 89 11.20 -1.51 -10.45
N GLU A 90 10.75 -0.39 -11.03
CA GLU A 90 9.38 -0.23 -11.54
C GLU A 90 9.08 -1.23 -12.66
N GLU A 91 9.99 -1.39 -13.62
CA GLU A 91 9.83 -2.37 -14.70
C GLU A 91 9.81 -3.82 -14.17
N ASN A 92 10.64 -4.14 -13.19
CA ASN A 92 10.62 -5.45 -12.54
C ASN A 92 9.29 -5.72 -11.83
N VAL A 93 8.71 -4.73 -11.13
CA VAL A 93 7.39 -4.86 -10.50
C VAL A 93 6.30 -5.06 -11.55
N LYS A 94 6.31 -4.31 -12.66
CA LYS A 94 5.37 -4.50 -13.77
C LYS A 94 5.43 -5.93 -14.33
N LYS A 95 6.64 -6.47 -14.48
CA LYS A 95 6.83 -7.85 -14.92
C LYS A 95 6.25 -8.86 -13.92
N VAL A 96 6.52 -8.70 -12.63
CA VAL A 96 5.96 -9.58 -11.58
C VAL A 96 4.43 -9.59 -11.62
N ILE A 97 3.79 -8.42 -11.81
CA ILE A 97 2.33 -8.34 -11.94
C ILE A 97 1.83 -9.02 -13.21
N ALA A 98 2.51 -8.84 -14.34
CA ALA A 98 2.15 -9.50 -15.59
C ALA A 98 2.26 -11.04 -15.48
N ASP A 99 3.32 -11.54 -14.86
CA ASP A 99 3.52 -12.96 -14.61
C ASP A 99 2.45 -13.52 -13.66
N ALA A 100 2.08 -12.78 -12.60
CA ALA A 100 1.01 -13.16 -11.70
C ALA A 100 -0.37 -13.23 -12.40
N ILE A 101 -0.66 -12.30 -13.30
CA ILE A 101 -1.89 -12.34 -14.12
C ILE A 101 -1.90 -13.57 -15.03
N THR A 102 -0.77 -13.89 -15.65
CA THR A 102 -0.62 -15.06 -16.50
C THR A 102 -0.83 -16.33 -15.68
N PHE A 103 -0.16 -16.44 -14.53
CA PHE A 103 -0.34 -17.55 -13.60
C PHE A 103 -1.82 -17.75 -13.21
N ALA A 104 -2.52 -16.67 -12.85
CA ALA A 104 -3.93 -16.74 -12.47
C ALA A 104 -4.83 -17.24 -13.62
N LYS A 105 -4.54 -16.83 -14.86
CA LYS A 105 -5.32 -17.25 -16.05
C LYS A 105 -5.05 -18.68 -16.45
N GLU A 106 -3.84 -19.19 -16.26
CA GLU A 106 -3.41 -20.54 -16.60
C GLU A 106 -3.69 -21.56 -15.50
N SER A 107 -3.95 -21.09 -14.28
CA SER A 107 -4.28 -21.95 -13.15
C SER A 107 -5.62 -22.68 -13.37
N PRO A 108 -5.72 -23.95 -12.95
CA PRO A 108 -6.99 -24.67 -13.01
C PRO A 108 -8.02 -24.00 -12.10
N LEU A 109 -9.30 -24.15 -12.45
CA LEU A 109 -10.38 -23.73 -11.55
C LEU A 109 -10.35 -24.60 -10.27
N ALA A 110 -10.82 -24.03 -9.16
CA ALA A 110 -10.97 -24.74 -7.91
C ALA A 110 -11.92 -25.95 -8.06
N ASP A 111 -11.62 -27.05 -7.38
CA ASP A 111 -12.48 -28.23 -7.34
C ASP A 111 -13.72 -27.93 -6.46
N GLU A 112 -14.90 -28.48 -6.83
CA GLU A 112 -16.14 -28.30 -6.06
C GLU A 112 -15.99 -28.73 -4.59
N LYS A 113 -15.17 -29.75 -4.31
CA LYS A 113 -14.88 -30.20 -2.94
C LYS A 113 -14.19 -29.15 -2.09
N ASP A 114 -13.43 -28.23 -2.71
CA ASP A 114 -12.68 -27.19 -2.00
C ASP A 114 -13.61 -26.15 -1.35
N ALA A 115 -14.88 -26.08 -1.82
CA ALA A 115 -15.90 -25.23 -1.19
C ALA A 115 -16.22 -25.63 0.26
N CYS A 116 -15.90 -26.87 0.65
CA CYS A 116 -16.17 -27.39 2.00
C CYS A 116 -14.90 -27.56 2.84
N THR A 117 -13.73 -27.20 2.30
CA THR A 117 -12.45 -27.28 3.02
C THR A 117 -12.04 -25.90 3.56
N ASP A 118 -11.21 -25.90 4.59
CA ASP A 118 -10.60 -24.68 5.17
C ASP A 118 -11.60 -23.59 5.61
N ASN A 119 -12.87 -23.96 5.86
CA ASN A 119 -13.88 -23.02 6.33
C ASN A 119 -13.73 -22.69 7.82
N TYR A 120 -13.05 -23.56 8.57
CA TYR A 120 -12.76 -23.40 10.01
C TYR A 120 -11.33 -23.88 10.29
N ALA A 121 -10.63 -23.12 11.12
CA ALA A 121 -9.31 -23.49 11.61
C ALA A 121 -9.41 -24.54 12.75
#